data_dc566f07a32a78ba2428c8eaf9bcb401
#
_entry.id   dc566f07a32a78ba2428c8eaf9bcb401
#
_cell.length_a   1.000
_cell.length_b   1.000
_cell.length_c   1.000
_cell.angle_alpha   90.00
_cell.angle_beta   90.00
_cell.angle_gamma   90.00
#
_symmetry.space_group_name_H-M   'P 1'
#
loop_
_entity.id
_entity.type
_entity.pdbx_description
1 polymer ?
#
loop_
_entity_poly.entity_id
_entity_poly.type
_entity_poly.pdbx_seq_one_letter_code
_entity_poly.pdbx_strand_id
1 'polypeptide(L)'
;MSADVIADMPKENEDAIKSKKATYEILDVISKSTCGCVYRVLRLEDNKNLAIKCESVKVKTPTLRHEARVYEALKSLVSPHFIALEDRGMVDERFVFVVLRLCGYIHRDIKPDNFAVGREEDNNFHTIFILDFKFARKFRAEGKDLRLEREQAAFRGTPRYASITALSMKEQSRKDDLESWWYMIVELMVGRLPWQDLQPNQLEEMKHMKKQVRLKQNLKIFLKNTPQEYMTNIIQYIDTLQYNSIPDYDHIAANLAAAVKAHYLNYESPPDWDLMTAYQGPRYQKNVEAEMGKA
;
A
#
# COMPACT_ATOMS: atom_id res chain seq x y z
N MET A 1 -20.29 4.59 -11.15
CA MET A 1 -21.42 3.88 -10.49
C MET A 1 -22.69 4.06 -11.30
N SER A 2 -23.46 2.99 -11.50
CA SER A 2 -24.83 3.15 -12.02
C SER A 2 -25.74 3.79 -10.97
N ALA A 3 -26.85 4.41 -11.41
CA ALA A 3 -27.81 5.04 -10.49
C ALA A 3 -28.36 4.04 -9.46
N ASP A 4 -28.57 2.79 -9.85
CA ASP A 4 -29.08 1.73 -8.99
C ASP A 4 -28.09 1.34 -7.87
N VAL A 5 -26.77 1.34 -8.18
CA VAL A 5 -25.73 1.06 -7.18
C VAL A 5 -25.62 2.20 -6.17
N ILE A 6 -25.75 3.46 -6.63
CA ILE A 6 -25.74 4.65 -5.75
C ILE A 6 -26.92 4.62 -4.79
N ALA A 7 -28.11 4.26 -5.29
CA ALA A 7 -29.33 4.21 -4.47
C ALA A 7 -29.26 3.15 -3.34
N ASP A 8 -28.45 2.10 -3.52
CA ASP A 8 -28.28 1.05 -2.50
C ASP A 8 -27.32 1.48 -1.38
N MET A 9 -26.43 2.46 -1.62
CA MET A 9 -25.37 2.84 -0.68
C MET A 9 -25.93 3.68 0.48
N PRO A 10 -25.34 3.54 1.69
CA PRO A 10 -25.69 4.41 2.81
C PRO A 10 -25.29 5.85 2.55
N LYS A 11 -26.02 6.79 3.16
CA LYS A 11 -25.81 8.22 3.06
C LYS A 11 -24.93 8.75 4.17
N GLU A 12 -24.05 9.67 3.81
CA GLU A 12 -23.15 10.36 4.76
C GLU A 12 -23.92 11.16 5.79
N ASN A 13 -23.52 11.04 7.06
CA ASN A 13 -24.10 11.77 8.21
C ASN A 13 -25.61 11.57 8.42
N GLU A 14 -26.24 10.64 7.70
CA GLU A 14 -27.67 10.35 7.84
C GLU A 14 -27.91 8.91 8.27
N ASP A 15 -27.12 7.97 7.77
CA ASP A 15 -27.35 6.54 7.97
C ASP A 15 -26.41 5.94 9.01
N ALA A 16 -26.91 4.90 9.70
CA ALA A 16 -26.12 4.01 10.54
C ALA A 16 -26.33 2.55 10.12
N ILE A 17 -25.25 1.78 10.14
CA ILE A 17 -25.29 0.35 9.86
C ILE A 17 -25.27 -0.40 11.17
N LYS A 18 -26.33 -1.18 11.43
CA LYS A 18 -26.42 -2.05 12.60
C LYS A 18 -26.10 -3.50 12.22
N SER A 19 -25.09 -4.06 12.84
CA SER A 19 -24.72 -5.47 12.72
C SER A 19 -25.10 -6.26 13.96
N LYS A 20 -24.76 -7.56 13.98
CA LYS A 20 -24.87 -8.39 15.19
C LYS A 20 -23.85 -8.03 16.27
N LYS A 21 -22.76 -7.30 15.90
CA LYS A 21 -21.66 -6.98 16.80
C LYS A 21 -21.70 -5.55 17.30
N ALA A 22 -22.07 -4.60 16.43
CA ALA A 22 -21.96 -3.18 16.73
C ALA A 22 -22.81 -2.32 15.79
N THR A 23 -22.94 -1.03 16.16
CA THR A 23 -23.58 0.01 15.36
C THR A 23 -22.53 0.95 14.82
N TYR A 24 -22.57 1.21 13.51
CA TYR A 24 -21.61 2.03 12.79
C TYR A 24 -22.32 3.24 12.19
N GLU A 25 -22.05 4.43 12.71
CA GLU A 25 -22.51 5.68 12.14
C GLU A 25 -21.67 6.02 10.91
N ILE A 26 -22.31 6.33 9.79
CA ILE A 26 -21.64 6.74 8.55
C ILE A 26 -21.21 8.19 8.67
N LEU A 27 -19.93 8.45 8.63
CA LEU A 27 -19.40 9.82 8.74
C LEU A 27 -19.23 10.45 7.36
N ASP A 28 -18.30 9.95 6.56
CA ASP A 28 -17.95 10.50 5.24
C ASP A 28 -17.47 9.42 4.27
N VAL A 29 -17.60 9.70 2.99
CA VAL A 29 -17.10 8.82 1.94
C VAL A 29 -15.57 8.92 1.83
N ILE A 30 -14.92 7.78 1.94
CA ILE A 30 -13.49 7.64 1.70
C ILE A 30 -13.19 7.46 0.21
N SER A 31 -13.96 6.58 -0.46
CA SER A 31 -13.77 6.23 -1.87
C SER A 31 -15.06 5.74 -2.50
N LYS A 32 -15.20 5.97 -3.81
CA LYS A 32 -16.32 5.46 -4.63
C LYS A 32 -15.75 4.61 -5.75
N SER A 33 -16.37 3.46 -6.01
CA SER A 33 -16.03 2.55 -7.10
C SER A 33 -17.27 2.22 -7.93
N THR A 34 -17.10 1.50 -9.04
CA THR A 34 -18.23 1.05 -9.86
C THR A 34 -19.20 0.11 -9.11
N CYS A 35 -18.72 -0.56 -8.06
CA CYS A 35 -19.44 -1.60 -7.32
C CYS A 35 -20.00 -1.13 -5.98
N GLY A 36 -19.51 -0.01 -5.42
CA GLY A 36 -19.91 0.45 -4.10
C GLY A 36 -19.03 1.58 -3.57
N CYS A 37 -19.06 1.78 -2.26
CA CYS A 37 -18.37 2.84 -1.56
C CYS A 37 -17.59 2.34 -0.36
N VAL A 38 -16.54 3.09 -0.01
CA VAL A 38 -15.84 2.94 1.27
C VAL A 38 -16.12 4.21 2.09
N TYR A 39 -16.52 4.04 3.33
CA TYR A 39 -16.85 5.13 4.25
C TYR A 39 -15.95 5.07 5.47
N ARG A 40 -15.71 6.21 6.07
CA ARG A 40 -15.31 6.30 7.46
C ARG A 40 -16.56 6.18 8.32
N VAL A 41 -16.45 5.40 9.39
CA VAL A 41 -17.54 5.17 10.32
C VAL A 41 -17.06 5.29 11.76
N LEU A 42 -17.98 5.68 12.63
CA LEU A 42 -17.79 5.65 14.08
C LEU A 42 -18.51 4.43 14.63
N ARG A 43 -17.79 3.54 15.30
CA ARG A 43 -18.44 2.47 16.09
C ARG A 43 -18.92 3.08 17.40
N LEU A 44 -20.25 3.04 17.64
CA LEU A 44 -20.86 3.74 18.76
C LEU A 44 -20.52 3.13 20.12
N GLU A 45 -20.23 1.83 20.18
CA GLU A 45 -19.96 1.09 21.41
C GLU A 45 -18.64 1.50 22.10
N ASP A 46 -17.65 1.94 21.32
CA ASP A 46 -16.32 2.30 21.86
C ASP A 46 -15.74 3.58 21.24
N ASN A 47 -16.53 4.35 20.50
CA ASN A 47 -16.14 5.57 19.79
C ASN A 47 -14.94 5.40 18.86
N LYS A 48 -14.80 4.22 18.26
CA LYS A 48 -13.66 3.90 17.41
C LYS A 48 -13.94 4.21 15.95
N ASN A 49 -13.03 4.99 15.34
CA ASN A 49 -13.07 5.23 13.90
C ASN A 49 -12.57 4.02 13.13
N LEU A 50 -13.36 3.57 12.16
CA LEU A 50 -13.10 2.42 11.31
C LEU A 50 -13.41 2.77 9.85
N ALA A 51 -13.00 1.92 8.92
CA ALA A 51 -13.45 1.98 7.53
C ALA A 51 -14.49 0.88 7.28
N ILE A 52 -15.58 1.22 6.61
CA ILE A 52 -16.55 0.26 6.12
C ILE A 52 -16.58 0.30 4.59
N LYS A 53 -16.35 -0.85 3.97
CA LYS A 53 -16.51 -1.04 2.52
C LYS A 53 -17.86 -1.67 2.26
N CYS A 54 -18.67 -1.03 1.44
CA CYS A 54 -20.01 -1.48 1.04
C CYS A 54 -20.02 -1.80 -0.46
N GLU A 55 -20.64 -2.93 -0.83
CA GLU A 55 -20.85 -3.35 -2.21
C GLU A 55 -22.31 -3.68 -2.44
N SER A 56 -22.94 -3.10 -3.48
CA SER A 56 -24.34 -3.39 -3.82
C SER A 56 -24.53 -4.85 -4.22
N VAL A 57 -25.64 -5.43 -3.81
CA VAL A 57 -25.99 -6.80 -4.23
C VAL A 57 -26.35 -6.89 -5.72
N LYS A 58 -26.63 -5.75 -6.38
CA LYS A 58 -26.96 -5.66 -7.83
C LYS A 58 -25.74 -5.68 -8.74
N VAL A 59 -24.54 -5.73 -8.18
CA VAL A 59 -23.30 -5.79 -8.96
C VAL A 59 -23.20 -7.13 -9.70
N LYS A 60 -22.89 -7.08 -11.01
CA LYS A 60 -22.79 -8.28 -11.85
C LYS A 60 -21.71 -9.26 -11.40
N THR A 61 -20.61 -8.74 -10.88
CA THR A 61 -19.48 -9.53 -10.39
C THR A 61 -19.15 -9.12 -8.95
N PRO A 62 -19.88 -9.66 -7.95
CA PRO A 62 -19.66 -9.29 -6.56
C PRO A 62 -18.34 -9.86 -6.04
N THR A 63 -17.51 -9.02 -5.45
CA THR A 63 -16.16 -9.37 -4.95
C THR A 63 -16.07 -9.32 -3.42
N LEU A 64 -16.85 -8.47 -2.76
CA LEU A 64 -16.70 -8.19 -1.33
C LEU A 64 -16.96 -9.42 -0.44
N ARG A 65 -17.84 -10.32 -0.85
CA ARG A 65 -18.05 -11.60 -0.14
C ARG A 65 -16.83 -12.51 -0.21
N HIS A 66 -16.10 -12.48 -1.34
CA HIS A 66 -14.84 -13.21 -1.49
C HIS A 66 -13.77 -12.56 -0.62
N GLU A 67 -13.59 -11.25 -0.70
CA GLU A 67 -12.65 -10.49 0.15
C GLU A 67 -12.90 -10.77 1.64
N ALA A 68 -14.16 -10.76 2.10
CA ALA A 68 -14.50 -11.08 3.48
C ALA A 68 -14.01 -12.47 3.92
N ARG A 69 -14.09 -13.48 3.04
CA ARG A 69 -13.58 -14.84 3.32
C ARG A 69 -12.06 -14.86 3.39
N VAL A 70 -11.39 -14.10 2.51
CA VAL A 70 -9.92 -13.95 2.53
C VAL A 70 -9.49 -13.27 3.83
N TYR A 71 -10.11 -12.16 4.22
CA TYR A 71 -9.82 -11.50 5.51
C TYR A 71 -10.04 -12.42 6.71
N GLU A 72 -11.07 -13.28 6.69
CA GLU A 72 -11.28 -14.25 7.76
C GLU A 72 -10.21 -15.34 7.80
N ALA A 73 -9.81 -15.87 6.64
CA ALA A 73 -8.71 -16.83 6.55
C ALA A 73 -7.41 -16.20 7.05
N LEU A 74 -7.11 -14.95 6.66
CA LEU A 74 -5.92 -14.21 7.09
C LEU A 74 -5.94 -13.89 8.60
N LYS A 75 -7.12 -13.73 9.20
CA LYS A 75 -7.25 -13.51 10.65
C LYS A 75 -6.68 -14.66 11.47
N SER A 76 -6.75 -15.89 10.97
CA SER A 76 -6.18 -17.08 11.62
C SER A 76 -4.64 -17.07 11.63
N LEU A 77 -4.00 -16.32 10.73
CA LEU A 77 -2.54 -16.23 10.62
C LEU A 77 -1.92 -15.23 11.59
N VAL A 78 -2.74 -14.49 12.38
CA VAL A 78 -2.28 -13.50 13.38
C VAL A 78 -1.19 -12.58 12.85
N SER A 79 -1.29 -12.15 11.60
CA SER A 79 -0.26 -11.32 10.97
C SER A 79 -0.52 -9.83 11.23
N PRO A 80 0.48 -9.06 11.69
CA PRO A 80 0.35 -7.61 11.86
C PRO A 80 0.34 -6.85 10.53
N HIS A 81 0.62 -7.52 9.41
CA HIS A 81 0.68 -6.90 8.07
C HIS A 81 -0.68 -6.77 7.41
N PHE A 82 -1.69 -7.48 7.92
CA PHE A 82 -3.04 -7.43 7.36
C PHE A 82 -3.95 -6.51 8.15
N ILE A 83 -4.74 -5.74 7.42
CA ILE A 83 -5.81 -4.95 8.03
C ILE A 83 -6.78 -5.91 8.71
N ALA A 84 -7.00 -5.75 10.01
CA ALA A 84 -7.88 -6.62 10.75
C ALA A 84 -9.34 -6.40 10.31
N LEU A 85 -10.00 -7.50 9.95
CA LEU A 85 -11.44 -7.53 9.78
C LEU A 85 -12.12 -7.43 11.15
N GLU A 86 -12.76 -6.30 11.43
CA GLU A 86 -13.49 -6.07 12.68
C GLU A 86 -14.89 -6.68 12.62
N ASP A 87 -15.59 -6.49 11.49
CA ASP A 87 -16.96 -6.97 11.31
C ASP A 87 -17.32 -7.13 9.83
N ARG A 88 -18.44 -7.82 9.57
CA ARG A 88 -19.03 -7.96 8.24
C ARG A 88 -20.51 -8.27 8.32
N GLY A 89 -21.25 -7.98 7.27
CA GLY A 89 -22.68 -8.29 7.20
C GLY A 89 -23.31 -7.91 5.87
N MET A 90 -24.63 -7.91 5.88
CA MET A 90 -25.48 -7.44 4.80
C MET A 90 -26.62 -6.61 5.40
N VAL A 91 -27.00 -5.53 4.71
CA VAL A 91 -28.09 -4.64 5.12
C VAL A 91 -29.23 -4.76 4.11
N ASP A 92 -30.40 -5.17 4.58
CA ASP A 92 -31.70 -5.14 3.89
C ASP A 92 -31.66 -5.65 2.44
N GLU A 93 -30.81 -6.64 2.15
CA GLU A 93 -30.56 -7.14 0.80
C GLU A 93 -30.13 -6.06 -0.23
N ARG A 94 -29.73 -4.87 0.24
CA ARG A 94 -29.25 -3.78 -0.59
C ARG A 94 -27.75 -3.89 -0.87
N PHE A 95 -26.96 -4.08 0.18
CA PHE A 95 -25.51 -4.18 0.07
C PHE A 95 -24.89 -5.09 1.13
N VAL A 96 -23.73 -5.65 0.81
CA VAL A 96 -22.84 -6.32 1.76
C VAL A 96 -21.78 -5.35 2.24
N PHE A 97 -21.25 -5.55 3.45
CA PHE A 97 -20.19 -4.71 4.01
C PHE A 97 -19.12 -5.49 4.76
N VAL A 98 -17.93 -4.91 4.83
CA VAL A 98 -16.82 -5.30 5.70
C VAL A 98 -16.32 -4.08 6.46
N VAL A 99 -16.00 -4.25 7.74
CA VAL A 99 -15.43 -3.19 8.61
C VAL A 99 -13.97 -3.51 8.88
N LEU A 100 -13.10 -2.55 8.59
CA LEU A 100 -11.64 -2.69 8.66
C LEU A 100 -11.06 -1.63 9.60
N ARG A 101 -9.91 -1.93 10.22
CA ARG A 101 -9.15 -0.92 10.96
C ARG A 101 -8.61 0.14 10.01
N LEU A 102 -8.64 1.38 10.46
CA LEU A 102 -7.99 2.47 9.76
C LEU A 102 -6.54 2.60 10.25
N CYS A 103 -5.59 2.33 9.36
CA CYS A 103 -4.21 2.73 9.56
C CYS A 103 -4.12 4.26 9.37
N GLY A 104 -3.67 4.97 10.41
CA GLY A 104 -3.68 6.45 10.44
C GLY A 104 -2.31 7.07 10.24
N TYR A 105 -1.27 6.32 9.77
CA TYR A 105 0.11 6.79 9.67
C TYR A 105 0.66 6.62 8.27
N ILE A 106 1.54 7.55 7.87
CA ILE A 106 2.47 7.44 6.76
C ILE A 106 3.87 7.23 7.33
N HIS A 107 4.70 6.45 6.63
CA HIS A 107 6.03 6.08 7.08
C HIS A 107 7.07 7.18 6.81
N ARG A 108 7.08 7.74 5.59
CA ARG A 108 7.94 8.82 5.09
C ARG A 108 9.43 8.48 4.95
N ASP A 109 9.78 7.22 5.09
CA ASP A 109 11.15 6.72 4.84
C ASP A 109 11.12 5.28 4.33
N ILE A 110 10.31 5.03 3.32
CA ILE A 110 10.24 3.73 2.63
C ILE A 110 11.53 3.55 1.82
N LYS A 111 12.30 2.51 2.17
CA LYS A 111 13.59 2.14 1.55
C LYS A 111 13.97 0.70 1.95
N PRO A 112 14.87 0.03 1.21
CA PRO A 112 15.24 -1.36 1.52
C PRO A 112 15.76 -1.55 2.96
N ASP A 113 16.57 -0.62 3.49
CA ASP A 113 17.14 -0.72 4.84
C ASP A 113 16.09 -0.75 5.95
N ASN A 114 14.86 -0.29 5.67
CA ASN A 114 13.74 -0.30 6.61
C ASN A 114 12.83 -1.51 6.43
N PHE A 115 13.29 -2.53 5.70
CA PHE A 115 12.64 -3.82 5.60
C PHE A 115 13.59 -4.92 6.04
N ALA A 116 13.09 -5.86 6.80
CA ALA A 116 13.84 -7.02 7.25
C ALA A 116 13.04 -8.30 6.98
N VAL A 117 13.74 -9.34 6.62
CA VAL A 117 13.21 -10.70 6.59
C VAL A 117 13.17 -11.25 8.01
N GLY A 118 12.12 -11.94 8.38
CA GLY A 118 12.03 -12.62 9.67
C GLY A 118 12.99 -13.77 9.78
N ARG A 119 13.19 -14.28 11.01
CA ARG A 119 14.11 -15.38 11.28
C ARG A 119 13.42 -16.73 11.12
N GLU A 120 14.19 -17.73 10.69
CA GLU A 120 13.73 -19.11 10.58
C GLU A 120 13.34 -19.67 11.96
N GLU A 121 14.13 -19.36 12.99
CA GLU A 121 13.88 -19.76 14.39
C GLU A 121 12.52 -19.33 14.91
N ASP A 122 12.00 -18.18 14.42
CA ASP A 122 10.70 -17.63 14.79
C ASP A 122 9.58 -18.11 13.85
N ASN A 123 9.87 -18.99 12.90
CA ASN A 123 8.97 -19.43 11.82
C ASN A 123 8.42 -18.25 10.98
N ASN A 124 9.23 -17.20 10.80
CA ASN A 124 8.89 -15.97 10.10
C ASN A 124 9.79 -15.69 8.88
N PHE A 125 10.56 -16.68 8.42
CA PHE A 125 11.57 -16.52 7.38
C PHE A 125 11.01 -16.01 6.04
N HIS A 126 9.72 -16.24 5.77
CA HIS A 126 9.03 -15.72 4.58
C HIS A 126 8.21 -14.45 4.87
N THR A 127 8.39 -13.85 6.05
CA THR A 127 7.70 -12.62 6.42
C THR A 127 8.63 -11.43 6.30
N ILE A 128 8.20 -10.40 5.58
CA ILE A 128 8.91 -9.12 5.48
C ILE A 128 8.33 -8.14 6.47
N PHE A 129 9.17 -7.60 7.35
CA PHE A 129 8.82 -6.60 8.37
C PHE A 129 9.25 -5.21 7.93
N ILE A 130 8.40 -4.21 8.16
CA ILE A 130 8.77 -2.81 8.03
C ILE A 130 9.25 -2.27 9.37
N LEU A 131 10.35 -1.52 9.38
CA LEU A 131 11.09 -1.03 10.52
C LEU A 131 11.26 0.48 10.51
N ASP A 132 11.76 1.06 11.61
CA ASP A 132 12.20 2.46 11.72
C ASP A 132 11.11 3.51 11.46
N PHE A 133 10.14 3.57 12.36
CA PHE A 133 9.03 4.54 12.32
C PHE A 133 9.40 5.94 12.84
N LYS A 134 10.71 6.30 12.95
CA LYS A 134 11.18 7.60 13.49
C LYS A 134 10.61 8.80 12.72
N PHE A 135 10.35 8.66 11.43
CA PHE A 135 9.74 9.70 10.60
C PHE A 135 8.25 9.51 10.40
N ALA A 136 7.67 8.43 10.93
CA ALA A 136 6.26 8.17 10.76
C ALA A 136 5.40 9.32 11.29
N ARG A 137 4.33 9.61 10.58
CA ARG A 137 3.43 10.70 10.93
C ARG A 137 1.98 10.25 10.84
N LYS A 138 1.22 10.55 11.88
CA LYS A 138 -0.23 10.43 11.84
C LYS A 138 -0.76 11.43 10.80
N PHE A 139 -1.33 10.95 9.72
CA PHE A 139 -1.89 11.81 8.66
C PHE A 139 -3.33 12.25 8.97
N ARG A 140 -3.98 11.64 9.95
CA ARG A 140 -5.30 12.02 10.46
C ARG A 140 -5.16 12.96 11.66
N ALA A 141 -5.96 14.01 11.72
CA ALA A 141 -6.13 14.80 12.91
C ALA A 141 -7.28 14.23 13.75
N GLU A 142 -7.27 14.45 15.04
CA GLU A 142 -8.35 14.06 15.94
C GLU A 142 -9.65 14.74 15.49
N GLY A 143 -10.69 13.94 15.21
CA GLY A 143 -11.98 14.45 14.72
C GLY A 143 -11.99 14.92 13.25
N LYS A 144 -10.90 14.72 12.47
CA LYS A 144 -10.83 15.12 11.05
C LYS A 144 -10.17 14.00 10.22
N ASP A 145 -10.56 13.89 8.95
CA ASP A 145 -10.03 12.84 8.07
C ASP A 145 -8.56 12.98 7.73
N LEU A 146 -8.14 14.21 7.49
CA LEU A 146 -6.77 14.53 7.13
C LEU A 146 -6.29 15.73 7.92
N ARG A 147 -4.99 15.76 8.20
CA ARG A 147 -4.33 17.00 8.57
C ARG A 147 -4.36 17.95 7.37
N LEU A 148 -4.48 19.24 7.63
CA LEU A 148 -4.35 20.25 6.59
C LEU A 148 -2.98 20.10 5.92
N GLU A 149 -2.98 20.15 4.60
CA GLU A 149 -1.76 20.19 3.79
C GLU A 149 -1.02 21.49 4.12
N ARG A 150 0.24 21.35 4.52
CA ARG A 150 1.11 22.52 4.74
C ARG A 150 1.75 22.90 3.41
N GLU A 151 1.80 24.19 3.11
CA GLU A 151 2.47 24.70 1.91
C GLU A 151 3.96 24.34 1.90
N GLN A 152 4.58 24.34 3.09
CA GLN A 152 5.98 23.96 3.27
C GLN A 152 6.12 22.95 4.40
N ALA A 153 6.94 21.95 4.17
CA ALA A 153 7.33 20.93 5.14
C ALA A 153 8.82 20.65 5.02
N ALA A 154 9.50 20.57 6.16
CA ALA A 154 10.90 20.16 6.16
C ALA A 154 11.05 18.77 5.54
N PHE A 155 12.08 18.57 4.73
CA PHE A 155 12.42 17.27 4.17
C PHE A 155 12.56 16.23 5.30
N ARG A 156 11.97 15.06 5.09
CA ARG A 156 12.12 13.86 5.93
C ARG A 156 12.19 12.65 5.01
N GLY A 157 13.05 11.71 5.35
CA GLY A 157 13.27 10.48 4.62
C GLY A 157 14.66 10.41 3.96
N THR A 158 14.84 9.43 3.11
CA THR A 158 16.09 9.17 2.38
C THR A 158 15.94 9.71 0.95
N PRO A 159 16.73 10.69 0.51
CA PRO A 159 16.55 11.37 -0.79
C PRO A 159 16.45 10.41 -1.98
N ARG A 160 17.23 9.34 -1.98
CA ARG A 160 17.25 8.32 -3.03
C ARG A 160 15.85 7.76 -3.34
N TYR A 161 15.03 7.51 -2.33
CA TYR A 161 13.69 6.94 -2.48
C TYR A 161 12.56 7.97 -2.32
N ALA A 162 12.87 9.16 -1.80
CA ALA A 162 11.87 10.17 -1.51
C ALA A 162 11.03 10.55 -2.72
N SER A 163 9.73 10.80 -2.50
CA SER A 163 8.81 11.27 -3.52
C SER A 163 9.21 12.64 -4.08
N ILE A 164 8.72 12.97 -5.27
CA ILE A 164 8.88 14.32 -5.85
C ILE A 164 8.29 15.38 -4.92
N THR A 165 7.18 15.08 -4.25
CA THR A 165 6.55 15.96 -3.25
C THR A 165 7.50 16.23 -2.09
N ALA A 166 8.09 15.18 -1.49
CA ALA A 166 9.04 15.31 -0.39
C ALA A 166 10.28 16.12 -0.79
N LEU A 167 10.86 15.85 -1.97
CA LEU A 167 11.99 16.61 -2.52
C LEU A 167 11.62 18.07 -2.83
N SER A 168 10.35 18.37 -3.01
CA SER A 168 9.84 19.74 -3.20
C SER A 168 9.51 20.45 -1.89
N MET A 169 9.91 19.89 -0.73
CA MET A 169 9.63 20.45 0.60
C MET A 169 8.14 20.67 0.87
N LYS A 170 7.28 19.81 0.33
CA LYS A 170 5.83 19.84 0.52
C LYS A 170 5.38 18.76 1.50
N GLU A 171 4.15 18.90 2.00
CA GLU A 171 3.54 17.93 2.90
C GLU A 171 3.35 16.59 2.20
N GLN A 172 3.84 15.52 2.83
CA GLN A 172 3.71 14.15 2.34
C GLN A 172 2.40 13.52 2.77
N SER A 173 1.87 12.65 1.92
CA SER A 173 0.67 11.85 2.16
C SER A 173 0.89 10.37 1.78
N ARG A 174 -0.20 9.61 1.74
CA ARG A 174 -0.16 8.16 1.41
C ARG A 174 0.46 7.87 0.04
N LYS A 175 0.23 8.74 -0.95
CA LYS A 175 0.79 8.59 -2.29
C LYS A 175 2.32 8.66 -2.29
N ASP A 176 2.90 9.41 -1.35
CA ASP A 176 4.34 9.62 -1.28
C ASP A 176 5.08 8.38 -0.78
N ASP A 177 4.49 7.64 0.17
CA ASP A 177 5.00 6.33 0.58
C ASP A 177 4.90 5.31 -0.56
N LEU A 178 3.83 5.36 -1.38
CA LEU A 178 3.69 4.51 -2.58
C LEU A 178 4.71 4.87 -3.66
N GLU A 179 5.00 6.16 -3.87
CA GLU A 179 6.04 6.59 -4.80
C GLU A 179 7.42 6.12 -4.35
N SER A 180 7.73 6.24 -3.05
CA SER A 180 8.97 5.73 -2.47
C SER A 180 9.09 4.22 -2.60
N TRP A 181 8.01 3.50 -2.32
CA TRP A 181 7.92 2.07 -2.51
C TRP A 181 8.15 1.66 -3.96
N TRP A 182 7.57 2.38 -4.92
CA TRP A 182 7.76 2.09 -6.34
C TRP A 182 9.21 2.23 -6.77
N TYR A 183 9.93 3.27 -6.34
CA TYR A 183 11.37 3.40 -6.61
C TYR A 183 12.17 2.25 -5.99
N MET A 184 11.84 1.87 -4.76
CA MET A 184 12.47 0.74 -4.07
C MET A 184 12.30 -0.57 -4.86
N ILE A 185 11.08 -0.88 -5.30
CA ILE A 185 10.79 -2.10 -6.05
C ILE A 185 11.49 -2.09 -7.42
N VAL A 186 11.51 -0.95 -8.12
CA VAL A 186 12.26 -0.84 -9.38
C VAL A 186 13.74 -1.10 -9.14
N GLU A 187 14.34 -0.52 -8.10
CA GLU A 187 15.74 -0.76 -7.78
C GLU A 187 16.03 -2.23 -7.47
N LEU A 188 15.16 -2.89 -6.70
CA LEU A 188 15.31 -4.32 -6.41
C LEU A 188 15.26 -5.18 -7.68
N MET A 189 14.50 -4.77 -8.71
CA MET A 189 14.42 -5.49 -9.98
C MET A 189 15.61 -5.21 -10.90
N VAL A 190 16.11 -3.96 -10.97
CA VAL A 190 17.12 -3.55 -11.95
C VAL A 190 18.51 -3.33 -11.34
N GLY A 191 18.62 -3.38 -10.01
CA GLY A 191 19.87 -3.25 -9.25
C GLY A 191 20.37 -1.81 -9.08
N ARG A 192 19.79 -0.82 -9.77
CA ARG A 192 20.30 0.56 -9.77
C ARG A 192 19.22 1.58 -10.11
N LEU A 193 19.27 2.76 -9.42
CA LEU A 193 18.51 3.95 -9.79
C LEU A 193 19.41 4.99 -10.49
N PRO A 194 18.90 5.74 -11.49
CA PRO A 194 19.72 6.71 -12.24
C PRO A 194 20.37 7.80 -11.38
N TRP A 195 19.77 8.13 -10.25
CA TRP A 195 20.23 9.18 -9.33
C TRP A 195 20.99 8.64 -8.10
N GLN A 196 21.38 7.36 -8.08
CA GLN A 196 22.00 6.76 -6.89
C GLN A 196 23.36 7.36 -6.51
N ASP A 197 24.09 7.90 -7.49
CA ASP A 197 25.41 8.47 -7.26
C ASP A 197 25.37 9.95 -6.82
N LEU A 198 24.18 10.57 -6.84
CA LEU A 198 24.00 11.92 -6.34
C LEU A 198 24.17 11.99 -4.82
N GLN A 199 24.81 13.06 -4.37
CA GLN A 199 24.98 13.31 -2.95
C GLN A 199 23.61 13.65 -2.29
N PRO A 200 23.40 13.31 -1.00
CA PRO A 200 22.13 13.55 -0.31
C PRO A 200 21.65 15.01 -0.29
N ASN A 201 22.53 15.98 -0.51
CA ASN A 201 22.20 17.42 -0.58
C ASN A 201 21.79 17.88 -1.98
N GLN A 202 21.96 17.06 -3.03
CA GLN A 202 21.57 17.38 -4.41
C GLN A 202 20.08 17.09 -4.67
N LEU A 203 19.21 17.62 -3.81
CA LEU A 203 17.77 17.30 -3.85
C LEU A 203 17.08 17.79 -5.13
N GLU A 204 17.44 18.98 -5.63
CA GLU A 204 16.83 19.54 -6.84
C GLU A 204 17.21 18.74 -8.09
N GLU A 205 18.47 18.32 -8.21
CA GLU A 205 18.94 17.49 -9.31
C GLU A 205 18.25 16.11 -9.29
N MET A 206 18.18 15.50 -8.11
CA MET A 206 17.47 14.24 -7.92
C MET A 206 16.00 14.34 -8.28
N LYS A 207 15.33 15.41 -7.85
CA LYS A 207 13.94 15.72 -8.20
C LYS A 207 13.78 15.89 -9.72
N HIS A 208 14.70 16.59 -10.35
CA HIS A 208 14.69 16.77 -11.81
C HIS A 208 14.79 15.41 -12.51
N MET A 209 15.75 14.56 -12.16
CA MET A 209 15.90 13.23 -12.75
C MET A 209 14.65 12.37 -12.56
N LYS A 210 14.04 12.38 -11.36
CA LYS A 210 12.79 11.66 -11.07
C LYS A 210 11.64 12.14 -11.97
N LYS A 211 11.55 13.43 -12.27
CA LYS A 211 10.58 13.96 -13.25
C LYS A 211 10.91 13.50 -14.66
N GLN A 212 12.17 13.51 -15.05
CA GLN A 212 12.60 13.10 -16.40
C GLN A 212 12.29 11.63 -16.69
N VAL A 213 12.51 10.72 -15.75
CA VAL A 213 12.20 9.30 -15.96
C VAL A 213 10.69 9.02 -16.12
N ARG A 214 9.81 9.95 -15.74
CA ARG A 214 8.36 9.86 -15.93
C ARG A 214 7.89 10.20 -17.34
N LEU A 215 8.73 10.83 -18.17
CA LEU A 215 8.41 11.10 -19.55
C LEU A 215 8.31 9.77 -20.33
N LYS A 216 7.29 9.64 -21.18
CA LYS A 216 6.90 8.39 -21.85
C LYS A 216 8.08 7.58 -22.43
N GLN A 217 9.01 8.26 -23.11
CA GLN A 217 10.17 7.58 -23.71
C GLN A 217 11.19 7.15 -22.65
N ASN A 218 11.48 8.02 -21.69
CA ASN A 218 12.45 7.76 -20.62
C ASN A 218 11.92 6.67 -19.67
N LEU A 219 10.62 6.64 -19.41
CA LEU A 219 9.99 5.63 -18.55
C LEU A 219 10.20 4.22 -19.12
N LYS A 220 10.09 4.05 -20.43
CA LYS A 220 10.40 2.76 -21.10
C LYS A 220 11.85 2.32 -20.89
N ILE A 221 12.78 3.27 -20.97
CA ILE A 221 14.20 2.98 -20.77
C ILE A 221 14.47 2.65 -19.29
N PHE A 222 13.91 3.44 -18.39
CA PHE A 222 14.05 3.28 -16.95
C PHE A 222 13.50 1.94 -16.45
N LEU A 223 12.38 1.48 -16.99
CA LEU A 223 11.74 0.23 -16.63
C LEU A 223 12.23 -0.98 -17.47
N LYS A 224 13.30 -0.82 -18.24
CA LYS A 224 13.90 -1.95 -18.96
C LYS A 224 14.29 -3.04 -17.95
N ASN A 225 13.96 -4.29 -18.27
CA ASN A 225 14.17 -5.48 -17.43
C ASN A 225 13.25 -5.56 -16.19
N THR A 226 12.12 -4.83 -16.20
CA THR A 226 11.03 -5.02 -15.23
C THR A 226 9.79 -5.52 -15.98
N PRO A 227 8.71 -5.94 -15.28
CA PRO A 227 7.37 -6.09 -15.86
C PRO A 227 6.82 -4.73 -16.31
N GLN A 228 7.34 -4.21 -17.42
CA GLN A 228 7.29 -2.82 -17.83
C GLN A 228 5.88 -2.25 -17.91
N GLU A 229 4.93 -3.01 -18.47
CA GLU A 229 3.54 -2.58 -18.59
C GLU A 229 2.92 -2.32 -17.21
N TYR A 230 3.05 -3.29 -16.31
CA TYR A 230 2.46 -3.23 -14.96
C TYR A 230 3.11 -2.16 -14.09
N MET A 231 4.44 -2.04 -14.14
CA MET A 231 5.17 -1.00 -13.42
C MET A 231 4.86 0.41 -13.95
N THR A 232 4.59 0.53 -15.25
CA THR A 232 4.12 1.77 -15.89
C THR A 232 2.71 2.12 -15.39
N ASN A 233 1.79 1.16 -15.39
CA ASN A 233 0.41 1.38 -14.94
C ASN A 233 0.38 1.84 -13.47
N ILE A 234 1.19 1.22 -12.61
CA ILE A 234 1.28 1.57 -11.19
C ILE A 234 1.75 3.02 -11.01
N ILE A 235 2.85 3.44 -11.67
CA ILE A 235 3.35 4.79 -11.46
C ILE A 235 2.44 5.85 -12.08
N GLN A 236 1.84 5.58 -13.22
CA GLN A 236 0.85 6.48 -13.81
C GLN A 236 -0.37 6.64 -12.91
N TYR A 237 -0.82 5.58 -12.26
CA TYR A 237 -1.86 5.65 -11.26
C TYR A 237 -1.43 6.50 -10.05
N ILE A 238 -0.25 6.26 -9.48
CA ILE A 238 0.28 7.06 -8.35
C ILE A 238 0.34 8.55 -8.71
N ASP A 239 0.73 8.88 -9.95
CA ASP A 239 0.83 10.26 -10.43
C ASP A 239 -0.55 10.97 -10.54
N THR A 240 -1.66 10.22 -10.58
CA THR A 240 -3.02 10.82 -10.53
C THR A 240 -3.46 11.20 -9.12
N LEU A 241 -2.80 10.66 -8.08
CA LEU A 241 -3.20 10.87 -6.70
C LEU A 241 -2.84 12.26 -6.19
N GLN A 242 -3.77 12.86 -5.45
CA GLN A 242 -3.60 14.12 -4.75
C GLN A 242 -3.25 13.87 -3.27
N TYR A 243 -2.93 14.93 -2.53
CA TYR A 243 -2.63 14.87 -1.09
C TYR A 243 -3.72 14.14 -0.28
N ASN A 244 -4.98 14.45 -0.55
CA ASN A 244 -6.15 13.90 0.12
C ASN A 244 -6.64 12.54 -0.45
N SER A 245 -6.09 12.09 -1.58
CA SER A 245 -6.52 10.85 -2.20
C SER A 245 -6.29 9.65 -1.28
N ILE A 246 -7.24 8.73 -1.27
CA ILE A 246 -7.05 7.39 -0.70
C ILE A 246 -6.60 6.47 -1.83
N PRO A 247 -5.38 5.94 -1.78
CA PRO A 247 -4.92 5.04 -2.82
C PRO A 247 -5.78 3.77 -2.88
N ASP A 248 -6.08 3.34 -4.10
CA ASP A 248 -6.63 2.02 -4.37
C ASP A 248 -5.49 0.98 -4.33
N TYR A 249 -5.27 0.41 -3.17
CA TYR A 249 -4.24 -0.60 -2.97
C TYR A 249 -4.57 -1.91 -3.71
N ASP A 250 -5.86 -2.20 -3.92
CA ASP A 250 -6.30 -3.39 -4.67
C ASP A 250 -5.94 -3.26 -6.15
N HIS A 251 -6.03 -2.05 -6.71
CA HIS A 251 -5.56 -1.77 -8.06
C HIS A 251 -4.06 -2.05 -8.21
N ILE A 252 -3.24 -1.61 -7.25
CA ILE A 252 -1.79 -1.88 -7.25
C ILE A 252 -1.54 -3.39 -7.13
N ALA A 253 -2.20 -4.06 -6.20
CA ALA A 253 -2.07 -5.50 -5.98
C ALA A 253 -2.48 -6.30 -7.22
N ALA A 254 -3.56 -5.90 -7.91
CA ALA A 254 -4.00 -6.54 -9.15
C ALA A 254 -2.96 -6.42 -10.28
N ASN A 255 -2.30 -5.26 -10.43
CA ASN A 255 -1.20 -5.08 -11.39
C ASN A 255 -0.02 -6.00 -11.05
N LEU A 256 0.37 -6.11 -9.78
CA LEU A 256 1.45 -7.02 -9.36
C LEU A 256 1.09 -8.49 -9.60
N ALA A 257 -0.13 -8.90 -9.24
CA ALA A 257 -0.60 -10.26 -9.49
C ALA A 257 -0.64 -10.60 -10.99
N ALA A 258 -1.06 -9.66 -11.82
CA ALA A 258 -1.03 -9.81 -13.27
C ALA A 258 0.40 -9.93 -13.82
N ALA A 259 1.35 -9.14 -13.27
CA ALA A 259 2.78 -9.24 -13.62
C ALA A 259 3.34 -10.63 -13.26
N VAL A 260 3.10 -11.11 -12.04
CA VAL A 260 3.50 -12.44 -11.59
C VAL A 260 2.99 -13.52 -12.54
N LYS A 261 1.69 -13.46 -12.90
CA LYS A 261 1.08 -14.41 -13.83
C LYS A 261 1.67 -14.34 -15.24
N ALA A 262 1.87 -13.13 -15.77
CA ALA A 262 2.40 -12.91 -17.11
C ALA A 262 3.85 -13.36 -17.27
N HIS A 263 4.62 -13.32 -16.18
CA HIS A 263 6.00 -13.78 -16.15
C HIS A 263 6.18 -15.20 -15.60
N TYR A 264 5.07 -15.95 -15.45
CA TYR A 264 5.07 -17.34 -14.96
C TYR A 264 5.79 -17.54 -13.63
N LEU A 265 5.73 -16.52 -12.76
CA LEU A 265 6.31 -16.60 -11.41
C LEU A 265 5.35 -17.37 -10.49
N ASN A 266 5.92 -18.10 -9.53
CA ASN A 266 5.18 -18.85 -8.54
C ASN A 266 5.44 -18.31 -7.13
N TYR A 267 4.38 -17.93 -6.39
CA TYR A 267 4.49 -17.50 -5.00
C TYR A 267 4.91 -18.62 -4.03
N GLU A 268 4.78 -19.88 -4.43
CA GLU A 268 5.21 -21.03 -3.64
C GLU A 268 6.71 -21.32 -3.81
N SER A 269 7.35 -20.68 -4.78
CA SER A 269 8.81 -20.80 -4.95
C SER A 269 9.50 -20.16 -3.75
N PRO A 270 10.54 -20.80 -3.21
CA PRO A 270 11.33 -20.22 -2.14
C PRO A 270 11.88 -18.85 -2.56
N PRO A 271 11.87 -17.84 -1.67
CA PRO A 271 12.44 -16.53 -1.99
C PRO A 271 13.97 -16.60 -2.13
N ASP A 272 14.55 -15.62 -2.81
CA ASP A 272 15.99 -15.56 -3.11
C ASP A 272 16.89 -15.56 -1.86
N TRP A 273 16.37 -15.17 -0.72
CA TRP A 273 17.08 -15.19 0.56
C TRP A 273 16.99 -16.53 1.31
N ASP A 274 16.18 -17.48 0.82
CA ASP A 274 16.08 -18.81 1.40
C ASP A 274 17.32 -19.61 1.03
N LEU A 275 18.07 -20.05 2.05
CA LEU A 275 19.30 -20.83 1.86
C LEU A 275 19.07 -22.18 1.19
N MET A 276 17.83 -22.67 1.16
CA MET A 276 17.44 -23.90 0.46
C MET A 276 17.23 -23.69 -1.03
N THR A 277 17.28 -22.43 -1.51
CA THR A 277 17.16 -22.14 -2.95
C THR A 277 18.47 -22.39 -3.68
N ALA A 278 18.37 -22.69 -4.98
CA ALA A 278 19.54 -22.75 -5.87
C ALA A 278 20.08 -21.34 -6.20
N TYR A 279 19.48 -20.26 -5.68
CA TYR A 279 19.94 -18.89 -5.91
C TYR A 279 21.26 -18.64 -5.20
N GLN A 280 22.31 -18.40 -6.00
CA GLN A 280 23.65 -18.12 -5.54
C GLN A 280 24.09 -16.71 -5.94
N GLY A 281 23.26 -15.71 -5.56
CA GLY A 281 23.60 -14.30 -5.78
C GLY A 281 24.82 -13.85 -4.97
N PRO A 282 25.44 -12.70 -5.31
CA PRO A 282 26.67 -12.22 -4.67
C PRO A 282 26.57 -12.07 -3.13
N ARG A 283 25.39 -11.78 -2.60
CA ARG A 283 25.16 -11.66 -1.15
C ARG A 283 25.15 -13.01 -0.44
N TYR A 284 24.55 -14.01 -1.09
CA TYR A 284 24.53 -15.38 -0.58
C TYR A 284 25.95 -15.95 -0.46
N GLN A 285 26.76 -15.82 -1.52
CA GLN A 285 28.15 -16.26 -1.51
C GLN A 285 28.97 -15.62 -0.40
N LYS A 286 28.83 -14.30 -0.18
CA LYS A 286 29.53 -13.60 0.93
C LYS A 286 29.10 -14.08 2.33
N ASN A 287 27.84 -14.40 2.52
CA ASN A 287 27.35 -14.88 3.81
C ASN A 287 27.84 -16.31 4.08
N VAL A 288 27.79 -17.18 3.10
CA VAL A 288 28.29 -18.56 3.20
C VAL A 288 29.78 -18.57 3.47
N GLU A 289 30.58 -17.77 2.78
CA GLU A 289 32.02 -17.63 3.03
C GLU A 289 32.32 -17.10 4.43
N ALA A 290 31.52 -16.13 4.91
CA ALA A 290 31.68 -15.58 6.26
C ALA A 290 31.31 -16.60 7.39
N GLU A 291 30.37 -17.51 7.14
CA GLU A 291 30.02 -18.57 8.07
C GLU A 291 30.99 -19.74 8.04
N MET A 292 31.41 -20.16 6.84
CA MET A 292 32.41 -21.21 6.68
C MET A 292 33.79 -20.81 7.17
N GLY A 293 34.13 -19.51 7.19
CA GLY A 293 35.38 -19.01 7.78
C GLY A 293 35.37 -18.88 9.31
N LYS A 294 34.24 -19.17 9.98
CA LYS A 294 34.10 -19.15 11.45
C LYS A 294 34.04 -20.57 12.06
N ALA A 295 34.04 -21.61 11.27
CA ALA A 295 34.13 -23.01 11.66
C ALA A 295 35.55 -23.53 11.53
#